data_53bcca5e1a7e053e859cfd2d20d7f089
#
_entry.id   53bcca5e1a7e053e859cfd2d20d7f089
#
_cell.length_a   1.000
_cell.length_b   1.000
_cell.length_c   1.000
_cell.angle_alpha   90.00
_cell.angle_beta   90.00
_cell.angle_gamma   90.00
#
_symmetry.space_group_name_H-M   'P 1'
#
loop_
_entity.id
_entity.type
_entity.pdbx_description
1 polymer ?
#
loop_
_entity_poly.entity_id
_entity_poly.type
_entity_poly.pdbx_seq_one_letter_code
_entity_poly.pdbx_strand_id
1 'polypeptide(L)'
;MTTPNDALDFYPTPDSLAFDMVFSLREVKSGFTTYPKPILEPSAGDGALARQVHALAFNVHHDYKTGEVDRYDKEKARSAELDCIELSSDFRAVLKKDGFRVVHDNFLTFRPTTKYAAIVMNPPFSAGAAHLLKALDVMQDGGKIRC
;
A
#
# COMPACT_ATOMS: atom_id res chain seq x y z
N MET A 1 21.20 -10.91 -19.85
CA MET A 1 20.91 -9.60 -19.23
C MET A 1 19.46 -9.62 -18.75
N THR A 2 19.26 -9.62 -17.44
CA THR A 2 17.94 -9.38 -16.87
C THR A 2 17.58 -7.91 -17.03
N THR A 3 16.36 -7.59 -17.47
CA THR A 3 15.89 -6.22 -17.46
C THR A 3 15.75 -5.75 -16.00
N PRO A 4 15.81 -4.44 -15.71
CA PRO A 4 15.61 -3.94 -14.34
C PRO A 4 14.29 -4.42 -13.72
N ASN A 5 13.26 -4.66 -14.51
CA ASN A 5 11.97 -5.18 -14.06
C ASN A 5 12.07 -6.66 -13.65
N ASP A 6 12.84 -7.46 -14.38
CA ASP A 6 13.02 -8.88 -14.05
C ASP A 6 13.78 -9.06 -12.73
N ALA A 7 14.74 -8.18 -12.44
CA ALA A 7 15.54 -8.26 -11.22
C ALA A 7 14.75 -7.95 -9.95
N LEU A 8 13.68 -7.14 -10.05
CA LEU A 8 12.83 -6.74 -8.93
C LEU A 8 11.47 -7.45 -8.91
N ASP A 9 11.18 -8.26 -9.95
CA ASP A 9 9.91 -9.00 -10.07
C ASP A 9 8.69 -8.07 -9.92
N PHE A 10 8.79 -6.88 -10.55
CA PHE A 10 7.75 -5.85 -10.46
C PHE A 10 6.71 -6.03 -11.57
N TYR A 11 5.46 -6.17 -11.16
CA TYR A 11 4.29 -6.21 -12.03
C TYR A 11 3.30 -5.12 -11.61
N PRO A 12 3.09 -4.08 -12.42
CA PRO A 12 2.13 -3.03 -12.12
C PRO A 12 0.74 -3.59 -11.87
N THR A 13 0.10 -3.17 -10.79
CA THR A 13 -1.30 -3.53 -10.53
C THR A 13 -2.20 -2.64 -11.38
N PRO A 14 -3.05 -3.20 -12.27
CA PRO A 14 -4.03 -2.40 -13.01
C PRO A 14 -4.95 -1.62 -12.08
N ASP A 15 -5.31 -0.39 -12.46
CA ASP A 15 -6.12 0.50 -11.62
C ASP A 15 -7.45 -0.10 -11.20
N SER A 16 -8.13 -0.83 -12.10
CA SER A 16 -9.40 -1.51 -11.79
C SER A 16 -9.22 -2.59 -10.73
N LEU A 17 -8.14 -3.38 -10.82
CA LEU A 17 -7.83 -4.40 -9.83
C LEU A 17 -7.44 -3.75 -8.49
N ALA A 18 -6.63 -2.71 -8.52
CA ALA A 18 -6.25 -1.96 -7.33
C ALA A 18 -7.50 -1.40 -6.60
N PHE A 19 -8.44 -0.82 -7.37
CA PHE A 19 -9.72 -0.37 -6.83
C PHE A 19 -10.49 -1.51 -6.15
N ASP A 20 -10.69 -2.63 -6.85
CA ASP A 20 -11.47 -3.76 -6.33
C ASP A 20 -10.86 -4.36 -5.07
N MET A 21 -9.55 -4.50 -5.04
CA MET A 21 -8.81 -5.00 -3.87
C MET A 21 -9.02 -4.09 -2.66
N VAL A 22 -8.84 -2.79 -2.81
CA VAL A 22 -9.00 -1.84 -1.69
C VAL A 22 -10.47 -1.69 -1.31
N PHE A 23 -11.37 -1.58 -2.28
CA PHE A 23 -12.81 -1.48 -2.03
C PHE A 23 -13.36 -2.68 -1.25
N SER A 24 -12.80 -3.88 -1.46
CA SER A 24 -13.18 -5.08 -0.73
C SER A 24 -12.82 -5.08 0.76
N LEU A 25 -11.95 -4.15 1.20
CA LEU A 25 -11.61 -3.98 2.62
C LEU A 25 -12.67 -3.23 3.43
N ARG A 26 -13.61 -2.55 2.75
CA ARG A 26 -14.60 -1.71 3.41
C ARG A 26 -15.44 -2.50 4.41
N GLU A 27 -15.88 -1.81 5.45
CA GLU A 27 -16.81 -2.29 6.46
C GLU A 27 -17.98 -1.33 6.56
N VAL A 28 -19.15 -1.84 6.92
CA VAL A 28 -20.31 -1.01 7.25
C VAL A 28 -20.51 -1.06 8.75
N LYS A 29 -20.36 0.09 9.41
CA LYS A 29 -20.58 0.26 10.85
C LYS A 29 -21.61 1.35 11.08
N SER A 30 -22.71 1.02 11.75
CA SER A 30 -23.79 1.97 12.04
C SER A 30 -24.30 2.74 10.81
N GLY A 31 -24.39 2.05 9.66
CA GLY A 31 -24.85 2.64 8.39
C GLY A 31 -23.79 3.43 7.62
N PHE A 32 -22.58 3.56 8.13
CA PHE A 32 -21.48 4.25 7.47
C PHE A 32 -20.43 3.28 6.92
N THR A 33 -19.93 3.59 5.72
CA THR A 33 -18.80 2.87 5.14
C THR A 33 -17.50 3.34 5.79
N THR A 34 -16.73 2.39 6.29
CA THR A 34 -15.42 2.63 6.90
C THR A 34 -14.37 1.66 6.34
N TYR A 35 -13.11 1.95 6.60
CA TYR A 35 -11.99 1.07 6.28
C TYR A 35 -11.19 0.79 7.55
N PRO A 36 -10.72 -0.48 7.74
CA PRO A 36 -9.86 -0.78 8.89
C PRO A 36 -8.54 -0.01 8.79
N LYS A 37 -8.02 0.45 9.90
CA LYS A 37 -6.79 1.25 10.00
C LYS A 37 -6.00 0.84 11.24
N PRO A 38 -4.67 0.86 11.21
CA PRO A 38 -3.79 1.29 10.11
C PRO A 38 -3.70 0.25 8.98
N ILE A 39 -3.29 0.71 7.78
CA ILE A 39 -3.16 -0.11 6.58
C ILE A 39 -1.70 -0.18 6.16
N LEU A 40 -1.25 -1.34 5.69
CA LEU A 40 0.07 -1.56 5.13
C LEU A 40 -0.02 -1.98 3.66
N GLU A 41 0.79 -1.34 2.81
CA GLU A 41 1.14 -1.78 1.46
C GLU A 41 2.61 -2.20 1.44
N PRO A 42 2.92 -3.50 1.55
CA PRO A 42 4.30 -3.96 1.74
C PRO A 42 5.12 -4.13 0.46
N SER A 43 4.54 -3.89 -0.69
CA SER A 43 5.19 -4.00 -2.01
C SER A 43 4.66 -2.91 -2.93
N ALA A 44 4.86 -1.65 -2.53
CA ALA A 44 4.10 -0.53 -3.05
C ALA A 44 4.37 -0.20 -4.53
N GLY A 45 5.54 -0.59 -5.06
CA GLY A 45 5.88 -0.38 -6.46
C GLY A 45 5.73 1.09 -6.87
N ASP A 46 4.98 1.31 -7.94
CA ASP A 46 4.67 2.65 -8.45
C ASP A 46 3.54 3.37 -7.68
N GLY A 47 2.97 2.74 -6.65
CA GLY A 47 1.94 3.33 -5.80
C GLY A 47 0.49 3.10 -6.26
N ALA A 48 0.23 2.21 -7.20
CA ALA A 48 -1.13 1.97 -7.72
C ALA A 48 -2.13 1.59 -6.61
N LEU A 49 -1.81 0.59 -5.79
CA LEU A 49 -2.65 0.21 -4.63
C LEU A 49 -2.69 1.32 -3.58
N ALA A 50 -1.56 1.93 -3.27
CA ALA A 50 -1.47 2.99 -2.28
C ALA A 50 -2.33 4.21 -2.64
N ARG A 51 -2.39 4.61 -3.93
CA ARG A 51 -3.28 5.69 -4.39
C ARG A 51 -4.76 5.34 -4.17
N GLN A 52 -5.17 4.10 -4.40
CA GLN A 52 -6.54 3.67 -4.14
C GLN A 52 -6.86 3.66 -2.63
N VAL A 53 -5.92 3.26 -1.79
CA VAL A 53 -6.08 3.36 -0.33
C VAL A 53 -6.26 4.82 0.09
N HIS A 54 -5.43 5.74 -0.41
CA HIS A 54 -5.58 7.17 -0.16
C HIS A 54 -6.98 7.67 -0.55
N ALA A 55 -7.43 7.36 -1.78
CA ALA A 55 -8.72 7.84 -2.28
C ALA A 55 -9.91 7.26 -1.49
N LEU A 56 -9.93 5.95 -1.27
CA LEU A 56 -11.09 5.26 -0.69
C LEU A 56 -11.14 5.33 0.83
N ALA A 57 -10.00 5.16 1.51
CA ALA A 57 -9.95 5.06 2.96
C ALA A 57 -9.69 6.41 3.66
N PHE A 58 -9.04 7.36 2.98
CA PHE A 58 -8.59 8.62 3.58
C PHE A 58 -9.10 9.87 2.85
N ASN A 59 -9.81 9.70 1.75
CA ASN A 59 -10.29 10.79 0.91
C ASN A 59 -9.16 11.75 0.47
N VAL A 60 -8.02 11.17 0.11
CA VAL A 60 -6.84 11.85 -0.44
C VAL A 60 -6.74 11.52 -1.93
N HIS A 61 -6.71 12.53 -2.78
CA HIS A 61 -6.70 12.36 -4.22
C HIS A 61 -5.33 12.72 -4.81
N HIS A 62 -4.89 11.92 -5.75
CA HIS A 62 -3.66 12.12 -6.51
C HIS A 62 -4.00 12.64 -7.90
N ASP A 63 -3.19 13.57 -8.41
CA ASP A 63 -3.27 13.98 -9.79
C ASP A 63 -3.00 12.79 -10.72
N TYR A 64 -3.90 12.54 -11.65
CA TYR A 64 -3.83 11.35 -12.51
C TYR A 64 -2.66 11.38 -13.51
N LYS A 65 -2.05 12.56 -13.77
CA LYS A 65 -0.92 12.71 -14.67
C LYS A 65 0.42 12.65 -13.96
N THR A 66 0.51 13.31 -12.79
CA THR A 66 1.78 13.46 -12.06
C THR A 66 1.91 12.50 -10.88
N GLY A 67 0.82 11.91 -10.39
CA GLY A 67 0.75 11.11 -9.16
C GLY A 67 0.84 11.94 -7.88
N GLU A 68 1.06 13.23 -7.98
CA GLU A 68 1.22 14.11 -6.82
C GLU A 68 -0.09 14.33 -6.08
N VAL A 69 0.02 14.50 -4.76
CA VAL A 69 -1.11 14.85 -3.92
C VAL A 69 -1.50 16.30 -4.17
N ASP A 70 -2.78 16.54 -4.35
CA ASP A 70 -3.34 17.90 -4.46
C ASP A 70 -2.92 18.74 -3.24
N ARG A 71 -2.77 20.04 -3.49
CA ARG A 71 -2.37 21.01 -2.47
C ARG A 71 -3.28 20.97 -1.23
N TYR A 72 -4.58 20.76 -1.42
CA TYR A 72 -5.56 20.70 -0.33
C TYR A 72 -5.55 19.37 0.42
N ASP A 73 -5.08 18.31 -0.21
CA ASP A 73 -5.04 16.96 0.36
C ASP A 73 -3.72 16.61 1.06
N LYS A 74 -2.70 17.48 1.00
CA LYS A 74 -1.37 17.23 1.62
C LYS A 74 -1.44 16.95 3.11
N GLU A 75 -2.29 17.65 3.85
CA GLU A 75 -2.43 17.41 5.28
C GLU A 75 -3.11 16.08 5.58
N LYS A 76 -4.15 15.73 4.82
CA LYS A 76 -4.79 14.42 4.90
C LYS A 76 -3.81 13.30 4.59
N ALA A 77 -2.98 13.46 3.55
CA ALA A 77 -1.96 12.50 3.19
C ALA A 77 -0.94 12.29 4.33
N ARG A 78 -0.51 13.36 4.98
CA ARG A 78 0.42 13.28 6.12
C ARG A 78 -0.15 12.56 7.32
N SER A 79 -1.46 12.69 7.56
CA SER A 79 -2.16 12.05 8.68
C SER A 79 -2.75 10.68 8.33
N ALA A 80 -2.71 10.26 7.07
CA ALA A 80 -3.21 8.97 6.64
C ALA A 80 -2.44 7.83 7.32
N GLU A 81 -3.18 6.91 7.91
CA GLU A 81 -2.61 5.72 8.54
C GLU A 81 -2.36 4.62 7.49
N LEU A 82 -1.60 4.98 6.46
CA LEU A 82 -1.10 4.09 5.41
C LEU A 82 0.42 4.10 5.43
N ASP A 83 1.00 2.95 5.65
CA ASP A 83 2.44 2.71 5.52
C ASP A 83 2.75 1.95 4.25
N CYS A 84 3.78 2.39 3.53
CA CYS A 84 4.29 1.73 2.34
C CYS A 84 5.70 1.19 2.59
N ILE A 85 5.98 0.02 2.01
CA ILE A 85 7.31 -0.57 1.95
C ILE A 85 7.62 -0.85 0.48
N GLU A 86 8.83 -0.54 0.04
CA GLU A 86 9.26 -0.75 -1.34
C GLU A 86 10.75 -1.00 -1.42
N LEU A 87 11.14 -2.08 -2.08
CA LEU A 87 12.53 -2.51 -2.20
C LEU A 87 13.36 -1.60 -3.13
N SER A 88 12.75 -1.13 -4.23
CA SER A 88 13.40 -0.25 -5.19
C SER A 88 13.60 1.16 -4.61
N SER A 89 14.85 1.63 -4.61
CA SER A 89 15.17 3.02 -4.20
C SER A 89 14.49 4.06 -5.09
N ASP A 90 14.34 3.77 -6.38
CA ASP A 90 13.72 4.67 -7.35
C ASP A 90 12.21 4.79 -7.08
N PHE A 91 11.53 3.68 -6.86
CA PHE A 91 10.11 3.70 -6.49
C PHE A 91 9.90 4.34 -5.10
N ARG A 92 10.78 4.10 -4.13
CA ARG A 92 10.69 4.80 -2.85
C ARG A 92 10.77 6.32 -3.00
N ALA A 93 11.63 6.81 -3.89
CA ALA A 93 11.74 8.25 -4.17
C ALA A 93 10.44 8.80 -4.78
N VAL A 94 9.84 8.08 -5.73
CA VAL A 94 8.55 8.44 -6.34
C VAL A 94 7.45 8.45 -5.29
N LEU A 95 7.32 7.40 -4.49
CA LEU A 95 6.30 7.30 -3.44
C LEU A 95 6.39 8.47 -2.44
N LYS A 96 7.60 8.80 -1.99
CA LYS A 96 7.81 9.92 -1.06
C LYS A 96 7.45 11.27 -1.71
N LYS A 97 7.81 11.46 -2.97
CA LYS A 97 7.44 12.65 -3.75
C LYS A 97 5.92 12.78 -3.84
N ASP A 98 5.21 11.68 -4.05
CA ASP A 98 3.76 11.61 -4.18
C ASP A 98 3.02 11.68 -2.83
N GLY A 99 3.73 11.87 -1.72
CA GLY A 99 3.14 12.09 -0.40
C GLY A 99 2.87 10.84 0.41
N PHE A 100 3.34 9.66 -0.02
CA PHE A 100 3.22 8.43 0.74
C PHE A 100 4.26 8.33 1.85
N ARG A 101 3.86 7.71 2.96
CA ARG A 101 4.75 7.40 4.09
C ARG A 101 5.46 6.06 3.83
N VAL A 102 6.73 6.11 3.44
CA VAL A 102 7.58 4.93 3.22
C VAL A 102 8.33 4.64 4.52
N VAL A 103 8.05 3.51 5.15
CA VAL A 103 8.54 3.17 6.49
C VAL A 103 9.70 2.20 6.51
N HIS A 104 9.92 1.45 5.42
CA HIS A 104 11.01 0.47 5.32
C HIS A 104 11.29 0.13 3.86
N ASP A 105 12.39 -0.54 3.58
CA ASP A 105 12.78 -0.95 2.23
C ASP A 105 12.48 -2.43 1.94
N ASN A 106 12.69 -3.32 2.89
CA ASN A 106 12.48 -4.76 2.71
C ASN A 106 11.43 -5.30 3.68
N PHE A 107 10.28 -5.69 3.14
CA PHE A 107 9.18 -6.19 3.95
C PHE A 107 9.55 -7.41 4.80
N LEU A 108 10.38 -8.32 4.27
CA LEU A 108 10.74 -9.54 4.99
C LEU A 108 11.59 -9.27 6.26
N THR A 109 12.27 -8.14 6.31
CA THR A 109 13.05 -7.70 7.49
C THR A 109 12.33 -6.68 8.38
N PHE A 110 11.15 -6.21 7.95
CA PHE A 110 10.39 -5.20 8.66
C PHE A 110 9.86 -5.70 10.01
N ARG A 111 10.00 -4.88 11.04
CA ARG A 111 9.57 -5.16 12.43
C ARG A 111 8.78 -3.98 12.95
N PRO A 112 7.46 -3.90 12.70
CA PRO A 112 6.65 -2.79 13.19
C PRO A 112 6.48 -2.84 14.71
N THR A 113 6.32 -1.68 15.33
CA THR A 113 5.99 -1.57 16.77
C THR A 113 4.51 -1.85 17.03
N THR A 114 3.65 -1.58 16.05
CA THR A 114 2.22 -1.86 16.12
C THR A 114 1.79 -2.66 14.89
N LYS A 115 0.82 -3.54 15.07
CA LYS A 115 0.30 -4.38 13.97
C LYS A 115 -0.75 -3.64 13.15
N TYR A 116 -0.97 -4.10 11.92
CA TYR A 116 -1.88 -3.48 10.96
C TYR A 116 -3.27 -4.12 10.97
N ALA A 117 -4.31 -3.30 10.83
CA ALA A 117 -5.69 -3.77 10.72
C ALA A 117 -6.02 -4.32 9.34
N ALA A 118 -5.32 -3.82 8.31
CA ALA A 118 -5.43 -4.34 6.96
C ALA A 118 -4.07 -4.30 6.25
N ILE A 119 -3.87 -5.26 5.36
CA ILE A 119 -2.72 -5.34 4.45
C ILE A 119 -3.27 -5.56 3.05
N VAL A 120 -2.86 -4.71 2.12
CA VAL A 120 -3.17 -4.85 0.71
C VAL A 120 -1.87 -4.96 -0.07
N MET A 121 -1.71 -6.00 -0.88
CA MET A 121 -0.43 -6.24 -1.53
C MET A 121 -0.57 -6.98 -2.86
N ASN A 122 0.31 -6.65 -3.78
CA ASN A 122 0.64 -7.44 -4.95
C ASN A 122 2.11 -7.84 -4.84
N PRO A 123 2.43 -8.95 -4.13
CA PRO A 123 3.81 -9.29 -3.81
C PRO A 123 4.56 -9.80 -5.04
N PRO A 124 5.91 -9.74 -5.03
CA PRO A 124 6.71 -10.33 -6.09
C PRO A 124 6.45 -11.84 -6.18
N PHE A 125 6.30 -12.38 -7.40
CA PHE A 125 5.95 -13.78 -7.61
C PHE A 125 6.97 -14.74 -6.99
N SER A 126 8.25 -14.42 -7.08
CA SER A 126 9.34 -15.24 -6.53
C SER A 126 9.31 -15.37 -5.01
N ALA A 127 8.69 -14.43 -4.29
CA ALA A 127 8.66 -14.35 -2.84
C ALA A 127 7.24 -14.24 -2.26
N GLY A 128 6.20 -14.57 -3.03
CA GLY A 128 4.80 -14.41 -2.65
C GLY A 128 4.44 -15.13 -1.35
N ALA A 129 4.86 -16.39 -1.19
CA ALA A 129 4.60 -17.18 0.02
C ALA A 129 5.28 -16.56 1.26
N ALA A 130 6.53 -16.12 1.15
CA ALA A 130 7.25 -15.47 2.24
C ALA A 130 6.58 -14.13 2.63
N HIS A 131 6.11 -13.36 1.66
CA HIS A 131 5.37 -12.12 1.90
C HIS A 131 4.03 -12.38 2.60
N LEU A 132 3.29 -13.42 2.18
CA LEU A 132 2.02 -13.76 2.83
C LEU A 132 2.22 -14.19 4.29
N LEU A 133 3.22 -15.03 4.57
CA LEU A 133 3.55 -15.43 5.94
C LEU A 133 3.97 -14.23 6.79
N LYS A 134 4.77 -13.33 6.23
CA LYS A 134 5.16 -12.09 6.91
C LYS A 134 3.96 -11.18 7.17
N ALA A 135 3.02 -11.08 6.22
CA ALA A 135 1.80 -10.32 6.40
C ALA A 135 0.96 -10.84 7.57
N LEU A 136 0.83 -12.15 7.71
CA LEU A 136 0.15 -12.76 8.88
C LEU A 136 0.84 -12.41 10.20
N ASP A 137 2.17 -12.33 10.22
CA ASP A 137 2.95 -11.97 11.41
C ASP A 137 2.73 -10.51 11.83
N VAL A 138 2.59 -9.58 10.88
CA VAL A 138 2.44 -8.14 11.17
C VAL A 138 1.00 -7.65 11.19
N MET A 139 0.04 -8.52 10.93
CA MET A 139 -1.40 -8.22 10.99
C MET A 139 -1.92 -8.38 12.42
N GLN A 140 -2.81 -7.48 12.86
CA GLN A 140 -3.52 -7.66 14.14
C GLN A 140 -4.56 -8.79 14.05
N ASP A 141 -4.96 -9.31 15.21
CA ASP A 141 -6.03 -10.29 15.31
C ASP A 141 -7.33 -9.75 14.70
N GLY A 142 -7.97 -10.55 13.84
CA GLY A 142 -9.16 -10.12 13.10
C GLY A 142 -8.88 -9.16 11.95
N GLY A 143 -7.61 -8.90 11.62
CA GLY A 143 -7.23 -8.08 10.48
C GLY A 143 -7.58 -8.70 9.14
N LYS A 144 -7.41 -7.92 8.07
CA LYS A 144 -7.74 -8.33 6.70
C LYS A 144 -6.51 -8.26 5.81
N ILE A 145 -6.35 -9.27 4.96
CA ILE A 145 -5.35 -9.27 3.88
C ILE A 145 -6.07 -9.34 2.54
N ARG A 146 -5.62 -8.53 1.59
CA ARG A 146 -5.96 -8.63 0.17
C ARG A 146 -4.68 -8.76 -0.64
N CYS A 147 -4.62 -9.86 -1.41
CA CYS A 147 -3.47 -10.22 -2.21
C CYS A 147 -3.92 -10.76 -3.57
#